data_34c43fefce2599160eb452a18c8297a7
#
_entry.id   34c43fefce2599160eb452a18c8297a7
#
_cell.length_a   1.000
_cell.length_b   1.000
_cell.length_c   1.000
_cell.angle_alpha   90.00
_cell.angle_beta   90.00
_cell.angle_gamma   90.00
#
_symmetry.space_group_name_H-M   'P 1'
#
loop_
_entity.id
_entity.type
_entity.pdbx_description
1 polymer ?
#
loop_
_entity_poly.entity_id
_entity_poly.type
_entity_poly.pdbx_seq_one_letter_code
_entity_poly.pdbx_strand_id
1 'polypeptide(L)'
;MPALKTAAPAKKYYKMKDNVTGYLLLAPWLFGFFFMWLIPAMSIYYSLTDYNLLSAPNFVGLKNYITIFTNDKNFKQAMIVTFSYVFMVVPLRLAFALFVATLLNKKHKGMAVYRVLYYIPSIVGGSIAVAVVWKQIFGNKGVFMTLLGAIGIEQKMSLLGNPKTALFVIVLMGVWQFGSCMLIFLSGLKQI
;
A
#
# COMPACT_ATOMS: atom_id res chain seq x y z
N MET A 1 49.54 48.13 15.20
CA MET A 1 48.43 47.16 15.05
C MET A 1 47.64 47.58 13.82
N PRO A 2 47.68 46.87 12.68
CA PRO A 2 46.84 47.18 11.52
C PRO A 2 45.44 46.62 11.70
N ALA A 3 44.48 47.51 11.48
CA ALA A 3 43.04 47.22 11.56
C ALA A 3 42.61 46.16 10.52
N LEU A 4 42.04 45.06 10.96
CA LEU A 4 41.36 44.06 10.14
C LEU A 4 40.15 44.70 9.47
N LYS A 5 40.24 44.95 8.13
CA LYS A 5 39.10 45.29 7.31
C LYS A 5 38.17 44.07 7.24
N THR A 6 37.07 44.10 7.96
CA THR A 6 35.94 43.19 7.78
C THR A 6 35.38 43.36 6.39
N ALA A 7 35.67 42.41 5.51
CA ALA A 7 35.04 42.31 4.19
C ALA A 7 33.53 42.07 4.38
N ALA A 8 32.74 43.04 3.88
CA ALA A 8 31.27 42.88 3.84
C ALA A 8 30.92 41.62 3.00
N PRO A 9 29.88 40.83 3.43
CA PRO A 9 29.48 39.67 2.68
C PRO A 9 29.01 40.09 1.29
N ALA A 10 29.68 39.59 0.25
CA ALA A 10 29.30 39.78 -1.12
C ALA A 10 27.84 39.33 -1.30
N LYS A 11 26.91 40.26 -1.56
CA LYS A 11 25.54 39.96 -1.99
C LYS A 11 25.65 39.11 -3.24
N LYS A 12 25.44 37.81 -3.09
CA LYS A 12 25.38 36.83 -4.18
C LYS A 12 24.15 37.22 -5.02
N TYR A 13 24.36 37.94 -6.09
CA TYR A 13 23.33 38.15 -7.09
C TYR A 13 22.97 36.79 -7.64
N TYR A 14 21.88 36.21 -7.16
CA TYR A 14 21.23 35.08 -7.81
C TYR A 14 20.80 35.57 -9.19
N LYS A 15 21.60 35.23 -10.17
CA LYS A 15 21.34 35.62 -11.57
C LYS A 15 20.06 34.91 -11.99
N MET A 16 19.18 35.62 -12.66
CA MET A 16 17.93 35.04 -13.25
C MET A 16 18.19 33.75 -14.05
N LYS A 17 19.39 33.57 -14.61
CA LYS A 17 19.83 32.32 -15.23
C LYS A 17 19.78 31.10 -14.32
N ASP A 18 20.09 31.22 -13.02
CA ASP A 18 20.07 30.10 -12.08
C ASP A 18 18.62 29.64 -11.80
N ASN A 19 17.70 30.61 -11.81
CA ASN A 19 16.27 30.30 -11.63
C ASN A 19 15.70 29.59 -12.88
N VAL A 20 16.05 30.05 -14.09
CA VAL A 20 15.61 29.40 -15.33
C VAL A 20 16.14 27.98 -15.43
N THR A 21 17.42 27.75 -15.09
CA THR A 21 18.00 26.41 -15.03
C THR A 21 17.27 25.53 -14.00
N GLY A 22 16.95 26.09 -12.83
CA GLY A 22 16.16 25.39 -11.82
C GLY A 22 14.77 24.98 -12.33
N TYR A 23 14.04 25.87 -12.99
CA TYR A 23 12.72 25.53 -13.56
C TYR A 23 12.82 24.54 -14.72
N LEU A 24 13.86 24.60 -15.55
CA LEU A 24 14.08 23.62 -16.62
C LEU A 24 14.34 22.21 -16.06
N LEU A 25 15.11 22.10 -14.97
CA LEU A 25 15.35 20.83 -14.31
C LEU A 25 14.11 20.29 -13.61
N LEU A 26 13.23 21.18 -13.13
CA LEU A 26 11.96 20.80 -12.51
C LEU A 26 10.84 20.55 -13.55
N ALA A 27 10.99 21.02 -14.79
CA ALA A 27 9.94 20.95 -15.81
C ALA A 27 9.39 19.52 -16.04
N PRO A 28 10.19 18.46 -16.14
CA PRO A 28 9.68 17.10 -16.31
C PRO A 28 8.81 16.66 -15.11
N TRP A 29 9.22 17.04 -13.90
CA TRP A 29 8.45 16.75 -12.70
C TRP A 29 7.15 17.55 -12.63
N LEU A 30 7.20 18.85 -12.93
CA LEU A 30 6.02 19.72 -12.97
C LEU A 30 5.00 19.25 -14.02
N PHE A 31 5.49 18.82 -15.18
CA PHE A 31 4.65 18.24 -16.22
C PHE A 31 3.95 16.96 -15.73
N GLY A 32 4.70 16.01 -15.16
CA GLY A 32 4.14 14.79 -14.56
C GLY A 32 3.15 15.11 -13.43
N PHE A 33 3.48 16.07 -12.57
CA PHE A 33 2.62 16.54 -11.48
C PHE A 33 1.29 17.11 -12.00
N PHE A 34 1.33 17.95 -13.06
CA PHE A 34 0.13 18.50 -13.68
C PHE A 34 -0.80 17.38 -14.20
N PHE A 35 -0.26 16.40 -14.93
CA PHE A 35 -1.05 15.26 -15.42
C PHE A 35 -1.56 14.40 -14.30
N MET A 36 -0.79 14.18 -13.24
CA MET A 36 -1.20 13.42 -12.07
C MET A 36 -2.42 14.04 -11.37
N TRP A 37 -2.57 15.37 -11.40
CA TRP A 37 -3.72 16.05 -10.80
C TRP A 37 -4.88 16.26 -11.79
N LEU A 38 -4.59 16.36 -13.08
CA LEU A 38 -5.60 16.55 -14.11
C LEU A 38 -6.59 15.38 -14.16
N ILE A 39 -6.09 14.13 -14.10
CA ILE A 39 -6.93 12.93 -14.17
C ILE A 39 -7.92 12.84 -12.99
N PRO A 40 -7.50 12.98 -11.72
CA PRO A 40 -8.44 13.05 -10.61
C PRO A 40 -9.42 14.22 -10.70
N ALA A 41 -8.98 15.40 -11.13
CA ALA A 41 -9.86 16.56 -11.31
C ALA A 41 -10.95 16.29 -12.34
N MET A 42 -10.61 15.70 -13.49
CA MET A 42 -11.58 15.26 -14.50
C MET A 42 -12.52 14.19 -13.94
N SER A 43 -11.98 13.22 -13.16
CA SER A 43 -12.80 12.19 -12.52
C SER A 43 -13.82 12.78 -11.54
N ILE A 44 -13.42 13.78 -10.75
CA ILE A 44 -14.36 14.52 -9.87
C ILE A 44 -15.44 15.24 -10.69
N TYR A 45 -15.06 15.90 -11.78
CA TYR A 45 -16.02 16.56 -12.66
C TYR A 45 -17.04 15.55 -13.24
N TYR A 46 -16.55 14.44 -13.81
CA TYR A 46 -17.43 13.40 -14.38
C TYR A 46 -18.27 12.70 -13.30
N SER A 47 -17.81 12.59 -12.07
CA SER A 47 -18.60 12.01 -10.98
C SER A 47 -19.87 12.81 -10.64
N LEU A 48 -19.88 14.10 -10.98
CA LEU A 48 -21.02 14.99 -10.81
C LEU A 48 -21.91 15.07 -12.08
N THR A 49 -21.61 14.29 -13.08
CA THR A 49 -22.34 14.25 -14.35
C THR A 49 -22.90 12.86 -14.64
N ASP A 50 -23.92 12.80 -15.50
CA ASP A 50 -24.42 11.56 -16.08
C ASP A 50 -23.67 11.28 -17.39
N TYR A 51 -22.40 10.88 -17.25
CA TYR A 51 -21.50 10.60 -18.36
C TYR A 51 -21.45 9.12 -18.69
N ASN A 52 -21.82 8.77 -19.93
CA ASN A 52 -21.80 7.41 -20.45
C ASN A 52 -21.04 7.39 -21.76
N LEU A 53 -19.90 7.65 -22.00
CA LEU A 53 -19.06 7.56 -23.21
C LEU A 53 -19.76 7.83 -24.57
N LEU A 54 -21.08 7.71 -24.65
CA LEU A 54 -21.91 7.84 -25.87
C LEU A 54 -22.66 9.15 -25.94
N SER A 55 -22.79 9.88 -24.84
CA SER A 55 -23.55 11.15 -24.79
C SER A 55 -22.70 12.24 -24.11
N ALA A 56 -23.04 13.48 -24.37
CA ALA A 56 -22.45 14.62 -23.71
C ALA A 56 -22.74 14.57 -22.21
N PRO A 57 -21.77 14.96 -21.34
CA PRO A 57 -21.94 14.94 -19.90
C PRO A 57 -22.99 15.98 -19.46
N ASN A 58 -24.10 15.52 -18.86
CA ASN A 58 -25.08 16.38 -18.24
C ASN A 58 -24.81 16.47 -16.74
N PHE A 59 -24.83 17.68 -16.18
CA PHE A 59 -24.59 17.87 -14.77
C PHE A 59 -25.77 17.39 -13.93
N VAL A 60 -25.55 16.40 -13.05
CA VAL A 60 -26.56 15.80 -12.17
C VAL A 60 -26.27 16.02 -10.69
N GLY A 61 -25.24 16.78 -10.36
CA GLY A 61 -24.85 17.08 -8.99
C GLY A 61 -24.48 15.81 -8.20
N LEU A 62 -24.98 15.68 -6.99
CA LEU A 62 -24.67 14.57 -6.06
C LEU A 62 -25.52 13.31 -6.27
N LYS A 63 -26.33 13.23 -7.33
CA LYS A 63 -27.23 12.10 -7.59
C LYS A 63 -26.50 10.76 -7.63
N ASN A 64 -25.34 10.70 -8.27
CA ASN A 64 -24.52 9.48 -8.35
C ASN A 64 -24.10 9.02 -6.96
N TYR A 65 -23.64 9.93 -6.11
CA TYR A 65 -23.23 9.64 -4.73
C TYR A 65 -24.41 9.14 -3.89
N ILE A 66 -25.57 9.82 -3.98
CA ILE A 66 -26.79 9.39 -3.28
C ILE A 66 -27.16 7.97 -3.71
N THR A 67 -27.14 7.67 -5.00
CA THR A 67 -27.46 6.34 -5.53
C THR A 67 -26.50 5.27 -5.01
N ILE A 68 -25.19 5.55 -5.00
CA ILE A 68 -24.16 4.62 -4.49
C ILE A 68 -24.41 4.31 -3.01
N PHE A 69 -24.64 5.34 -2.19
CA PHE A 69 -24.81 5.14 -0.74
C PHE A 69 -26.17 4.55 -0.36
N THR A 70 -27.22 4.82 -1.12
CA THR A 70 -28.58 4.36 -0.76
C THR A 70 -28.96 3.05 -1.43
N ASN A 71 -28.70 2.89 -2.72
CA ASN A 71 -29.27 1.85 -3.55
C ASN A 71 -28.27 0.75 -3.94
N ASP A 72 -26.96 1.03 -3.89
CA ASP A 72 -25.96 0.04 -4.30
C ASP A 72 -25.58 -0.89 -3.15
N LYS A 73 -26.13 -2.11 -3.19
CA LYS A 73 -25.81 -3.17 -2.23
C LYS A 73 -24.35 -3.63 -2.35
N ASN A 74 -23.79 -3.63 -3.56
CA ASN A 74 -22.41 -4.06 -3.79
C ASN A 74 -21.43 -3.07 -3.19
N PHE A 75 -21.71 -1.77 -3.30
CA PHE A 75 -20.90 -0.73 -2.67
C PHE A 75 -20.89 -0.86 -1.15
N LYS A 76 -22.05 -1.05 -0.52
CA LYS A 76 -22.14 -1.28 0.94
C LYS A 76 -21.35 -2.50 1.38
N GLN A 77 -21.48 -3.61 0.65
CA GLN A 77 -20.75 -4.83 0.93
C GLN A 77 -19.23 -4.63 0.74
N ALA A 78 -18.80 -3.97 -0.33
CA ALA A 78 -17.40 -3.65 -0.57
C ALA A 78 -16.80 -2.78 0.55
N MET A 79 -17.53 -1.78 1.03
CA MET A 79 -17.11 -0.94 2.16
C MET A 79 -16.93 -1.78 3.44
N ILE A 80 -17.90 -2.63 3.78
CA ILE A 80 -17.80 -3.50 4.97
C ILE A 80 -16.56 -4.40 4.87
N VAL A 81 -16.36 -5.06 3.72
CA VAL A 81 -15.21 -5.95 3.50
C VAL A 81 -13.89 -5.19 3.57
N THR A 82 -13.83 -4.00 2.97
CA THR A 82 -12.62 -3.16 2.97
C THR A 82 -12.24 -2.71 4.38
N PHE A 83 -13.20 -2.18 5.14
CA PHE A 83 -12.94 -1.79 6.52
C PHE A 83 -12.58 -2.98 7.40
N SER A 84 -13.30 -4.10 7.27
CA SER A 84 -12.96 -5.33 7.99
C SER A 84 -11.55 -5.78 7.68
N TYR A 85 -11.14 -5.78 6.41
CA TYR A 85 -9.79 -6.11 6.00
C TYR A 85 -8.75 -5.19 6.65
N VAL A 86 -8.94 -3.87 6.57
CA VAL A 86 -7.99 -2.88 7.12
C VAL A 86 -7.86 -3.03 8.63
N PHE A 87 -9.00 -3.12 9.35
CA PHE A 87 -8.99 -3.28 10.81
C PHE A 87 -8.40 -4.62 11.28
N MET A 88 -8.41 -5.64 10.45
CA MET A 88 -7.76 -6.91 10.76
C MET A 88 -6.28 -6.91 10.37
N VAL A 89 -5.95 -6.53 9.12
CA VAL A 89 -4.59 -6.68 8.60
C VAL A 89 -3.60 -5.71 9.22
N VAL A 90 -4.00 -4.44 9.44
CA VAL A 90 -3.05 -3.40 9.91
C VAL A 90 -2.57 -3.70 11.33
N PRO A 91 -3.45 -3.92 12.33
CA PRO A 91 -2.99 -4.21 13.67
C PRO A 91 -2.19 -5.51 13.77
N LEU A 92 -2.65 -6.59 13.09
CA LEU A 92 -1.97 -7.87 13.12
C LEU A 92 -0.58 -7.78 12.47
N ARG A 93 -0.49 -7.12 11.30
CA ARG A 93 0.78 -6.92 10.60
C ARG A 93 1.77 -6.10 11.42
N LEU A 94 1.32 -5.00 12.04
CA LEU A 94 2.16 -4.14 12.88
C LEU A 94 2.59 -4.87 14.17
N ALA A 95 1.67 -5.55 14.85
CA ALA A 95 1.97 -6.31 16.05
C ALA A 95 3.00 -7.41 15.75
N PHE A 96 2.81 -8.18 14.67
CA PHE A 96 3.73 -9.23 14.27
C PHE A 96 5.09 -8.66 13.83
N ALA A 97 5.10 -7.55 13.09
CA ALA A 97 6.32 -6.86 12.69
C ALA A 97 7.13 -6.35 13.90
N LEU A 98 6.46 -5.74 14.87
CA LEU A 98 7.10 -5.28 16.11
C LEU A 98 7.62 -6.45 16.94
N PHE A 99 6.85 -7.51 17.09
CA PHE A 99 7.28 -8.73 17.78
C PHE A 99 8.57 -9.29 17.16
N VAL A 100 8.61 -9.48 15.85
CA VAL A 100 9.81 -9.98 15.17
C VAL A 100 10.96 -8.98 15.24
N ALA A 101 10.70 -7.66 15.14
CA ALA A 101 11.75 -6.63 15.29
C ALA A 101 12.40 -6.67 16.67
N THR A 102 11.63 -6.86 17.75
CA THR A 102 12.17 -6.99 19.10
C THR A 102 13.05 -8.23 19.25
N LEU A 103 12.68 -9.36 18.66
CA LEU A 103 13.51 -10.56 18.62
C LEU A 103 14.83 -10.33 17.87
N LEU A 104 14.77 -9.64 16.72
CA LEU A 104 15.93 -9.36 15.87
C LEU A 104 16.81 -8.18 16.37
N ASN A 105 16.37 -7.47 17.40
CA ASN A 105 17.16 -6.41 18.02
C ASN A 105 18.31 -6.97 18.89
N LYS A 106 18.23 -8.24 19.29
CA LYS A 106 19.29 -8.91 20.06
C LYS A 106 20.55 -9.08 19.21
N LYS A 107 21.73 -8.95 19.85
CA LYS A 107 23.04 -9.10 19.19
C LYS A 107 23.43 -10.58 19.15
N HIS A 108 23.13 -11.26 18.03
CA HIS A 108 23.58 -12.64 17.79
C HIS A 108 24.23 -12.77 16.40
N LYS A 109 25.13 -13.72 16.25
CA LYS A 109 25.74 -14.06 14.96
C LYS A 109 24.65 -14.54 14.00
N GLY A 110 24.68 -14.08 12.75
CA GLY A 110 23.69 -14.49 11.74
C GLY A 110 22.40 -13.67 11.67
N MET A 111 22.16 -12.69 12.55
CA MET A 111 20.93 -11.87 12.52
C MET A 111 20.71 -11.13 11.20
N ALA A 112 21.77 -10.83 10.46
CA ALA A 112 21.64 -10.22 9.13
C ALA A 112 20.88 -11.13 8.15
N VAL A 113 21.14 -12.44 8.18
CA VAL A 113 20.47 -13.44 7.33
C VAL A 113 18.97 -13.50 7.66
N TYR A 114 18.63 -13.56 8.96
CA TYR A 114 17.21 -13.58 9.37
C TYR A 114 16.46 -12.31 8.94
N ARG A 115 17.09 -11.13 9.00
CA ARG A 115 16.48 -9.89 8.51
C ARG A 115 16.17 -9.96 7.02
N VAL A 116 17.09 -10.49 6.22
CA VAL A 116 16.88 -10.66 4.78
C VAL A 116 15.75 -11.65 4.53
N LEU A 117 15.75 -12.82 5.19
CA LEU A 117 14.72 -13.84 5.01
C LEU A 117 13.31 -13.32 5.35
N TYR A 118 13.16 -12.59 6.46
CA TYR A 118 11.88 -12.00 6.84
C TYR A 118 11.46 -10.79 5.97
N TYR A 119 12.40 -10.18 5.26
CA TYR A 119 12.11 -9.08 4.36
C TYR A 119 11.69 -9.55 2.94
N ILE A 120 12.17 -10.72 2.49
CA ILE A 120 11.85 -11.28 1.17
C ILE A 120 10.34 -11.27 0.88
N PRO A 121 9.44 -11.72 1.76
CA PRO A 121 8.01 -11.67 1.54
C PRO A 121 7.47 -10.30 1.18
N SER A 122 8.02 -9.24 1.76
CA SER A 122 7.60 -7.86 1.47
C SER A 122 8.04 -7.37 0.10
N ILE A 123 9.12 -7.92 -0.46
CA ILE A 123 9.60 -7.59 -1.81
C ILE A 123 8.77 -8.31 -2.87
N VAL A 124 8.54 -9.60 -2.67
CA VAL A 124 7.87 -10.43 -3.68
C VAL A 124 6.35 -10.44 -3.55
N GLY A 125 5.81 -10.04 -2.39
CA GLY A 125 4.41 -10.21 -2.03
C GLY A 125 3.40 -9.51 -2.95
N GLY A 126 3.81 -8.44 -3.63
CA GLY A 126 2.99 -7.73 -4.62
C GLY A 126 2.99 -8.40 -6.01
N SER A 127 3.71 -9.51 -6.21
CA SER A 127 3.80 -10.16 -7.52
C SER A 127 2.60 -11.08 -7.78
N ILE A 128 2.19 -11.15 -9.06
CA ILE A 128 1.14 -12.09 -9.52
C ILE A 128 1.53 -13.53 -9.20
N ALA A 129 2.81 -13.87 -9.29
CA ALA A 129 3.30 -15.22 -8.98
C ALA A 129 2.97 -15.65 -7.57
N VAL A 130 3.14 -14.77 -6.58
CA VAL A 130 2.77 -15.04 -5.18
C VAL A 130 1.27 -15.21 -5.04
N ALA A 131 0.46 -14.37 -5.68
CA ALA A 131 -1.00 -14.51 -5.66
C ALA A 131 -1.45 -15.88 -6.23
N VAL A 132 -0.82 -16.36 -7.31
CA VAL A 132 -1.08 -17.69 -7.88
C VAL A 132 -0.70 -18.80 -6.89
N VAL A 133 0.46 -18.70 -6.24
CA VAL A 133 0.89 -19.69 -5.22
C VAL A 133 -0.11 -19.73 -4.05
N TRP A 134 -0.55 -18.59 -3.53
CA TRP A 134 -1.57 -18.54 -2.47
C TRP A 134 -2.89 -19.15 -2.93
N LYS A 135 -3.31 -18.88 -4.17
CA LYS A 135 -4.50 -19.51 -4.76
C LYS A 135 -4.35 -21.03 -4.88
N GLN A 136 -3.16 -21.54 -5.20
CA GLN A 136 -2.91 -22.98 -5.26
C GLN A 136 -2.90 -23.62 -3.87
N ILE A 137 -2.34 -22.94 -2.85
CA ILE A 137 -2.30 -23.48 -1.47
C ILE A 137 -3.70 -23.54 -0.87
N PHE A 138 -4.50 -22.47 -0.97
CA PHE A 138 -5.78 -22.31 -0.30
C PHE A 138 -7.00 -22.53 -1.22
N GLY A 139 -6.78 -22.90 -2.47
CA GLY A 139 -7.84 -23.22 -3.45
C GLY A 139 -8.47 -24.59 -3.23
N ASN A 140 -9.48 -24.93 -4.05
CA ASN A 140 -10.28 -26.17 -3.91
C ASN A 140 -9.47 -27.47 -3.94
N LYS A 141 -8.41 -27.52 -4.73
CA LYS A 141 -7.49 -28.67 -4.82
C LYS A 141 -6.13 -28.35 -4.21
N GLY A 142 -6.09 -27.41 -3.26
CA GLY A 142 -4.87 -26.91 -2.65
C GLY A 142 -4.32 -27.82 -1.58
N VAL A 143 -3.03 -27.66 -1.30
CA VAL A 143 -2.31 -28.43 -0.26
C VAL A 143 -3.02 -28.32 1.09
N PHE A 144 -3.54 -27.14 1.42
CA PHE A 144 -4.24 -26.92 2.70
C PHE A 144 -5.54 -27.74 2.81
N MET A 145 -6.32 -27.82 1.71
CA MET A 145 -7.54 -28.64 1.68
C MET A 145 -7.22 -30.13 1.77
N THR A 146 -6.14 -30.58 1.15
CA THR A 146 -5.66 -31.95 1.25
C THR A 146 -5.27 -32.32 2.68
N LEU A 147 -4.56 -31.42 3.37
CA LEU A 147 -4.20 -31.61 4.78
C LEU A 147 -5.42 -31.64 5.70
N LEU A 148 -6.42 -30.78 5.49
CA LEU A 148 -7.67 -30.80 6.24
C LEU A 148 -8.42 -32.12 6.05
N GLY A 149 -8.50 -32.63 4.81
CA GLY A 149 -9.08 -33.94 4.52
C GLY A 149 -8.37 -35.10 5.21
N ALA A 150 -7.03 -35.04 5.29
CA ALA A 150 -6.23 -36.07 5.98
C ALA A 150 -6.49 -36.15 7.50
N ILE A 151 -6.92 -35.04 8.12
CA ILE A 151 -7.31 -35.00 9.55
C ILE A 151 -8.82 -35.14 9.76
N GLY A 152 -9.58 -35.56 8.71
CA GLY A 152 -11.02 -35.84 8.80
C GLY A 152 -11.92 -34.59 8.71
N ILE A 153 -11.39 -33.42 8.33
CA ILE A 153 -12.19 -32.22 8.16
C ILE A 153 -12.52 -32.06 6.69
N GLU A 154 -13.67 -32.55 6.26
CA GLU A 154 -14.18 -32.39 4.90
C GLU A 154 -14.87 -31.04 4.73
N GLN A 155 -14.37 -30.17 3.89
CA GLN A 155 -15.01 -28.90 3.53
C GLN A 155 -15.49 -28.95 2.07
N LYS A 156 -16.75 -28.55 1.86
CA LYS A 156 -17.37 -28.51 0.52
C LYS A 156 -16.77 -27.42 -0.39
N MET A 157 -16.18 -26.37 0.20
CA MET A 157 -15.60 -25.22 -0.50
C MET A 157 -14.22 -24.93 0.05
N SER A 158 -13.30 -24.48 -0.82
CA SER A 158 -11.99 -24.00 -0.39
C SER A 158 -12.09 -22.78 0.51
N LEU A 159 -11.03 -22.53 1.28
CA LEU A 159 -10.96 -21.35 2.15
C LEU A 159 -11.07 -20.02 1.36
N LEU A 160 -10.56 -19.98 0.13
CA LEU A 160 -10.70 -18.82 -0.76
C LEU A 160 -12.08 -18.76 -1.44
N GLY A 161 -12.74 -19.90 -1.68
CA GLY A 161 -14.06 -19.96 -2.30
C GLY A 161 -15.20 -19.66 -1.32
N ASN A 162 -14.96 -19.75 -0.02
CA ASN A 162 -15.96 -19.52 1.01
C ASN A 162 -15.92 -18.06 1.46
N PRO A 163 -17.01 -17.26 1.32
CA PRO A 163 -17.06 -15.86 1.73
C PRO A 163 -16.68 -15.59 3.18
N LYS A 164 -16.91 -16.56 4.09
CA LYS A 164 -16.60 -16.42 5.51
C LYS A 164 -15.10 -16.55 5.82
N THR A 165 -14.36 -17.31 5.02
CA THR A 165 -12.93 -17.60 5.25
C THR A 165 -12.00 -16.90 4.28
N ALA A 166 -12.49 -16.49 3.12
CA ALA A 166 -11.69 -15.83 2.09
C ALA A 166 -10.99 -14.56 2.62
N LEU A 167 -11.71 -13.73 3.38
CA LEU A 167 -11.16 -12.52 3.99
C LEU A 167 -9.99 -12.86 4.91
N PHE A 168 -10.12 -13.92 5.73
CA PHE A 168 -9.06 -14.34 6.64
C PHE A 168 -7.79 -14.78 5.90
N VAL A 169 -7.93 -15.52 4.79
CA VAL A 169 -6.77 -15.91 3.96
C VAL A 169 -6.07 -14.69 3.36
N ILE A 170 -6.84 -13.69 2.91
CA ILE A 170 -6.28 -12.44 2.37
C ILE A 170 -5.56 -11.63 3.48
N VAL A 171 -6.14 -11.58 4.68
CA VAL A 171 -5.49 -10.98 5.85
C VAL A 171 -4.19 -11.70 6.19
N LEU A 172 -4.18 -13.03 6.20
CA LEU A 172 -2.97 -13.83 6.45
C LEU A 172 -1.87 -13.52 5.43
N MET A 173 -2.23 -13.43 4.15
CA MET A 173 -1.31 -13.03 3.08
C MET A 173 -0.76 -11.61 3.31
N GLY A 174 -1.60 -10.67 3.77
CA GLY A 174 -1.20 -9.31 4.12
C GLY A 174 -0.25 -9.26 5.33
N VAL A 175 -0.53 -10.06 6.35
CA VAL A 175 0.32 -10.18 7.55
C VAL A 175 1.67 -10.81 7.20
N TRP A 176 1.71 -11.83 6.33
CA TRP A 176 2.94 -12.48 5.87
C TRP A 176 3.93 -11.48 5.24
N GLN A 177 3.47 -10.37 4.69
CA GLN A 177 4.30 -9.29 4.14
C GLN A 177 4.74 -8.25 5.19
N PHE A 178 4.98 -8.65 6.42
CA PHE A 178 5.31 -7.75 7.55
C PHE A 178 6.75 -7.17 7.49
N GLY A 179 7.63 -7.67 6.64
CA GLY A 179 9.07 -7.41 6.67
C GLY A 179 9.46 -5.93 6.54
N SER A 180 8.78 -5.14 5.70
CA SER A 180 9.04 -3.70 5.59
C SER A 180 8.75 -2.97 6.90
N CYS A 181 7.61 -3.26 7.54
CA CYS A 181 7.26 -2.69 8.85
C CYS A 181 8.25 -3.13 9.93
N MET A 182 8.67 -4.40 9.90
CA MET A 182 9.68 -4.95 10.82
C MET A 182 11.01 -4.19 10.72
N LEU A 183 11.51 -3.87 9.51
CA LEU A 183 12.74 -3.11 9.33
C LEU A 183 12.63 -1.68 9.88
N ILE A 184 11.47 -1.03 9.71
CA ILE A 184 11.20 0.30 10.26
C ILE A 184 11.25 0.25 11.79
N PHE A 185 10.53 -0.69 12.40
CA PHE A 185 10.57 -0.87 13.87
C PHE A 185 11.97 -1.21 14.38
N LEU A 186 12.70 -2.11 13.68
CA LEU A 186 14.05 -2.47 14.05
C LEU A 186 15.02 -1.28 13.98
N SER A 187 14.83 -0.37 13.01
CA SER A 187 15.61 0.85 12.90
C SER A 187 15.38 1.77 14.10
N GLY A 188 14.09 1.96 14.48
CA GLY A 188 13.74 2.76 15.66
C GLY A 188 14.26 2.17 16.96
N LEU A 189 14.11 0.83 17.16
CA LEU A 189 14.62 0.15 18.35
C LEU A 189 16.14 0.21 18.53
N LYS A 190 16.90 0.45 17.47
CA LYS A 190 18.36 0.61 17.53
C LYS A 190 18.83 2.02 17.88
N GLN A 191 17.93 2.99 17.85
CA GLN A 191 18.23 4.39 18.18
C GLN A 191 17.99 4.71 19.66
N ILE A 192 17.33 3.82 20.36
CA ILE A 192 17.08 3.85 21.79
C ILE A 192 18.15 3.03 22.53
#